data_dfc6704eb087f4b3dd581a5456f01506
#
_entry.id   dfc6704eb087f4b3dd581a5456f01506
#
_cell.length_a   1.000
_cell.length_b   1.000
_cell.length_c   1.000
_cell.angle_alpha   90.00
_cell.angle_beta   90.00
_cell.angle_gamma   90.00
#
_symmetry.space_group_name_H-M   'P 1'
#
loop_
_entity.id
_entity.type
_entity.pdbx_description
1 polymer ?
#
loop_
_entity_poly.entity_id
_entity_poly.type
_entity_poly.pdbx_seq_one_letter_code
_entity_poly.pdbx_strand_id
1 'polypeptide(L)'
;LVADARFTRDFDALPIPFRAVATDMRQGEMVVLDKGDLSVAMRASMAVPGAFSPVVMDGRVLSDGGMMRNLPVDVARGLCADVVIAVSLASPAPEADDLLSAVTLAGRALDVMIDANQNAQIATLTERDVSIVVPMGDIGSAAFDRVPDAIPLGYAAALERVEALRRYSLPEADYRAWQAAVVRPSAGRTRLADVRINGLKRVNPEYVRQQLRTV
;
A
#
# COMPACT_ATOMS: atom_id res chain seq x y z
N LEU A 1 2.69 11.60 -5.86
CA LEU A 1 2.69 10.27 -6.49
C LEU A 1 1.39 9.98 -7.26
N VAL A 2 0.24 10.49 -6.84
CA VAL A 2 -1.07 10.23 -7.48
C VAL A 2 -1.65 11.46 -8.19
N ALA A 3 -0.88 12.55 -8.33
CA ALA A 3 -1.38 13.81 -8.88
C ALA A 3 -1.94 13.66 -10.30
N ASP A 4 -1.30 12.85 -11.13
CA ASP A 4 -1.71 12.62 -12.52
C ASP A 4 -2.88 11.62 -12.65
N ALA A 5 -3.09 10.77 -11.63
CA ALA A 5 -4.16 9.78 -11.60
C ALA A 5 -5.46 10.29 -10.94
N ARG A 6 -5.45 11.47 -10.32
CA ARG A 6 -6.62 11.99 -9.57
C ARG A 6 -7.88 12.25 -10.42
N PHE A 7 -7.75 12.31 -11.74
CA PHE A 7 -8.88 12.46 -12.66
C PHE A 7 -9.44 11.09 -13.13
N THR A 8 -8.73 10.01 -12.85
CA THR A 8 -9.17 8.65 -13.18
C THR A 8 -10.04 8.13 -12.04
N ARG A 9 -11.31 7.90 -12.32
CA ARG A 9 -12.29 7.41 -11.34
C ARG A 9 -12.41 5.90 -11.32
N ASP A 10 -12.04 5.23 -12.39
CA ASP A 10 -12.01 3.79 -12.54
C ASP A 10 -10.54 3.34 -12.51
N PHE A 11 -10.18 2.49 -11.56
CA PHE A 11 -8.79 2.08 -11.38
C PHE A 11 -8.35 1.03 -12.40
N ASP A 12 -9.27 0.46 -13.18
CA ASP A 12 -8.94 -0.36 -14.35
C ASP A 12 -8.48 0.48 -15.55
N ALA A 13 -8.87 1.76 -15.59
CA ALA A 13 -8.42 2.70 -16.60
C ALA A 13 -7.03 3.31 -16.32
N LEU A 14 -6.40 2.95 -15.21
CA LEU A 14 -5.01 3.32 -14.93
C LEU A 14 -4.06 2.56 -15.87
N PRO A 15 -2.87 3.12 -16.19
CA PRO A 15 -1.87 2.44 -17.02
C PRO A 15 -1.49 1.04 -16.51
N ILE A 16 -1.54 0.83 -15.20
CA ILE A 16 -1.50 -0.46 -14.53
C ILE A 16 -2.75 -0.53 -13.67
N PRO A 17 -3.67 -1.48 -13.92
CA PRO A 17 -4.87 -1.65 -13.09
C PRO A 17 -4.51 -1.76 -11.61
N PHE A 18 -5.30 -1.13 -10.76
CA PHE A 18 -4.99 -1.03 -9.34
C PHE A 18 -6.19 -1.40 -8.46
N ARG A 19 -5.90 -2.04 -7.35
CA ARG A 19 -6.86 -2.27 -6.25
C ARG A 19 -6.21 -1.88 -4.93
N ALA A 20 -6.99 -1.24 -4.07
CA ALA A 20 -6.64 -1.11 -2.67
C ALA A 20 -7.60 -1.97 -1.84
N VAL A 21 -7.10 -2.55 -0.76
CA VAL A 21 -7.91 -3.33 0.18
C VAL A 21 -8.05 -2.54 1.47
N ALA A 22 -9.26 -2.46 1.98
CA ALA A 22 -9.58 -1.85 3.28
C ALA A 22 -10.46 -2.78 4.11
N THR A 23 -10.56 -2.51 5.40
CA THR A 23 -11.47 -3.20 6.32
C THR A 23 -12.64 -2.29 6.67
N ASP A 24 -13.88 -2.72 6.42
CA ASP A 24 -15.06 -2.07 6.98
C ASP A 24 -15.19 -2.42 8.46
N MET A 25 -14.90 -1.46 9.32
CA MET A 25 -14.92 -1.64 10.78
C MET A 25 -16.32 -1.86 11.36
N ARG A 26 -17.36 -1.55 10.61
CA ARG A 26 -18.74 -1.76 11.07
C ARG A 26 -19.22 -3.17 10.80
N GLN A 27 -18.83 -3.74 9.66
CA GLN A 27 -19.26 -5.07 9.23
C GLN A 27 -18.23 -6.16 9.56
N GLY A 28 -16.96 -5.78 9.77
CA GLY A 28 -15.86 -6.72 9.91
C GLY A 28 -15.54 -7.43 8.59
N GLU A 29 -15.69 -6.73 7.47
CA GLU A 29 -15.54 -7.30 6.14
C GLU A 29 -14.43 -6.62 5.35
N MET A 30 -13.83 -7.38 4.45
CA MET A 30 -12.89 -6.85 3.46
C MET A 30 -13.64 -6.04 2.40
N VAL A 31 -13.09 -4.87 2.06
CA VAL A 31 -13.57 -4.02 0.97
C VAL A 31 -12.46 -3.85 -0.05
N VAL A 32 -12.74 -4.24 -1.30
CA VAL A 32 -11.85 -3.99 -2.43
C VAL A 32 -12.26 -2.66 -3.08
N LEU A 33 -11.33 -1.71 -3.12
CA LEU A 33 -11.53 -0.38 -3.68
C LEU A 33 -10.98 -0.38 -5.11
N ASP A 34 -11.86 -0.27 -6.08
CA ASP A 34 -11.59 -0.35 -7.53
C ASP A 34 -11.87 0.95 -8.27
N LYS A 35 -12.45 1.93 -7.59
CA LYS A 35 -12.89 3.21 -8.18
C LYS A 35 -12.98 4.32 -7.16
N GLY A 36 -13.20 5.55 -7.64
CA GLY A 36 -13.37 6.74 -6.83
C GLY A 36 -12.12 7.62 -6.81
N ASP A 37 -11.84 8.26 -5.68
CA ASP A 37 -10.61 9.03 -5.50
C ASP A 37 -9.48 8.08 -5.05
N LEU A 38 -8.44 7.97 -5.90
CA LEU A 38 -7.31 7.08 -5.65
C LEU A 38 -6.57 7.42 -4.34
N SER A 39 -6.43 8.72 -4.03
CA SER A 39 -5.76 9.16 -2.80
C SER A 39 -6.55 8.75 -1.56
N VAL A 40 -7.89 8.83 -1.64
CA VAL A 40 -8.79 8.40 -0.56
C VAL A 40 -8.75 6.89 -0.39
N ALA A 41 -8.76 6.14 -1.50
CA ALA A 41 -8.65 4.68 -1.47
C ALA A 41 -7.33 4.21 -0.84
N MET A 42 -6.20 4.79 -1.26
CA MET A 42 -4.89 4.51 -0.66
C MET A 42 -4.86 4.89 0.83
N ARG A 43 -5.43 6.07 1.18
CA ARG A 43 -5.51 6.53 2.57
C ARG A 43 -6.35 5.59 3.45
N ALA A 44 -7.44 5.03 2.91
CA ALA A 44 -8.26 4.05 3.63
C ALA A 44 -7.47 2.74 3.86
N SER A 45 -6.80 2.26 2.81
CA SER A 45 -6.01 1.02 2.84
C SER A 45 -4.86 1.05 3.86
N MET A 46 -4.31 2.22 4.14
CA MET A 46 -3.19 2.41 5.08
C MET A 46 -3.61 3.01 6.44
N ALA A 47 -4.91 3.04 6.75
CA ALA A 47 -5.44 3.63 7.97
C ALA A 47 -5.28 2.69 9.18
N VAL A 48 -4.03 2.44 9.60
CA VAL A 48 -3.69 1.57 10.72
C VAL A 48 -4.35 2.08 12.01
N PRO A 49 -5.10 1.24 12.73
CA PRO A 49 -5.71 1.61 14.01
C PRO A 49 -4.65 2.09 15.03
N GLY A 50 -4.94 3.18 15.69
CA GLY A 50 -4.02 3.80 16.65
C GLY A 50 -3.02 4.77 16.04
N ALA A 51 -2.66 4.62 14.75
CA ALA A 51 -1.77 5.54 14.04
C ALA A 51 -2.53 6.56 13.20
N PHE A 52 -3.62 6.15 12.55
CA PHE A 52 -4.40 7.00 11.65
C PHE A 52 -5.90 6.93 11.93
N SER A 53 -6.58 8.07 11.72
CA SER A 53 -8.04 8.09 11.75
C SER A 53 -8.63 7.27 10.59
N PRO A 54 -9.73 6.54 10.80
CA PRO A 54 -10.40 5.81 9.73
C PRO A 54 -10.93 6.77 8.66
N VAL A 55 -11.23 6.23 7.48
CA VAL A 55 -11.82 6.95 6.37
C VAL A 55 -13.31 6.60 6.30
N VAL A 56 -14.17 7.63 6.32
CA VAL A 56 -15.61 7.43 6.09
C VAL A 56 -15.89 7.61 4.60
N MET A 57 -16.39 6.56 3.96
CA MET A 57 -16.70 6.55 2.53
C MET A 57 -17.94 5.69 2.28
N ASP A 58 -18.92 6.22 1.57
CA ASP A 58 -20.18 5.55 1.19
C ASP A 58 -20.90 4.88 2.40
N GLY A 59 -20.90 5.57 3.55
CA GLY A 59 -21.53 5.09 4.79
C GLY A 59 -20.75 4.00 5.53
N ARG A 60 -19.57 3.60 5.03
CA ARG A 60 -18.64 2.66 5.68
C ARG A 60 -17.58 3.41 6.48
N VAL A 61 -17.08 2.76 7.50
CA VAL A 61 -15.92 3.23 8.29
C VAL A 61 -14.74 2.33 7.94
N LEU A 62 -13.87 2.81 7.06
CA LEU A 62 -12.77 2.06 6.51
C LEU A 62 -11.49 2.28 7.29
N SER A 63 -10.78 1.20 7.58
CA SER A 63 -9.47 1.16 8.21
C SER A 63 -8.54 0.27 7.40
N ASP A 64 -7.31 0.08 7.86
CA ASP A 64 -6.26 -0.68 7.20
C ASP A 64 -6.75 -2.05 6.70
N GLY A 65 -6.41 -2.36 5.46
CA GLY A 65 -6.80 -3.61 4.83
C GLY A 65 -6.07 -4.83 5.37
N GLY A 66 -4.90 -4.63 5.97
CA GLY A 66 -4.07 -5.69 6.51
C GLY A 66 -4.76 -6.54 7.57
N MET A 67 -5.71 -5.96 8.31
CA MET A 67 -6.48 -6.72 9.29
C MET A 67 -7.26 -7.88 8.67
N MET A 68 -7.78 -7.69 7.46
CA MET A 68 -8.57 -8.71 6.76
C MET A 68 -7.77 -9.41 5.67
N ARG A 69 -6.89 -8.69 4.97
CA ARG A 69 -6.15 -9.22 3.82
C ARG A 69 -4.85 -8.42 3.57
N ASN A 70 -3.81 -8.72 4.36
CA ASN A 70 -2.52 -8.03 4.26
C ASN A 70 -1.79 -8.35 2.95
N LEU A 71 -1.95 -9.58 2.44
CA LEU A 71 -1.39 -10.02 1.17
C LEU A 71 -2.53 -10.52 0.27
N PRO A 72 -3.18 -9.66 -0.54
CA PRO A 72 -4.42 -9.97 -1.24
C PRO A 72 -4.20 -10.79 -2.53
N VAL A 73 -3.66 -12.02 -2.41
CA VAL A 73 -3.44 -12.95 -3.53
C VAL A 73 -4.75 -13.32 -4.21
N ASP A 74 -5.80 -13.57 -3.43
CA ASP A 74 -7.14 -13.88 -3.93
C ASP A 74 -7.74 -12.72 -4.74
N VAL A 75 -7.52 -11.47 -4.31
CA VAL A 75 -7.97 -10.28 -5.07
C VAL A 75 -7.23 -10.19 -6.40
N ALA A 76 -5.91 -10.41 -6.42
CA ALA A 76 -5.12 -10.42 -7.66
C ALA A 76 -5.58 -11.54 -8.60
N ARG A 77 -5.89 -12.73 -8.09
CA ARG A 77 -6.48 -13.82 -8.88
C ARG A 77 -7.84 -13.45 -9.47
N GLY A 78 -8.67 -12.76 -8.70
CA GLY A 78 -9.96 -12.25 -9.18
C GLY A 78 -9.85 -11.24 -10.34
N LEU A 79 -8.69 -10.61 -10.52
CA LEU A 79 -8.36 -9.76 -11.68
C LEU A 79 -7.81 -10.55 -12.88
N CYS A 80 -8.05 -11.85 -12.94
CA CYS A 80 -7.56 -12.77 -13.98
C CYS A 80 -6.03 -12.86 -14.06
N ALA A 81 -5.32 -12.69 -12.95
CA ALA A 81 -3.87 -12.89 -12.90
C ALA A 81 -3.51 -14.38 -13.04
N ASP A 82 -2.79 -14.73 -14.10
CA ASP A 82 -2.24 -16.08 -14.31
C ASP A 82 -1.05 -16.36 -13.39
N VAL A 83 -0.34 -15.31 -13.00
CA VAL A 83 0.85 -15.35 -12.14
C VAL A 83 0.75 -14.23 -11.12
N VAL A 84 1.04 -14.54 -9.86
CA VAL A 84 1.12 -13.55 -8.78
C VAL A 84 2.57 -13.40 -8.32
N ILE A 85 3.05 -12.18 -8.27
CA ILE A 85 4.29 -11.83 -7.59
C ILE A 85 3.88 -11.22 -6.25
N ALA A 86 3.99 -12.01 -5.19
CA ALA A 86 3.59 -11.62 -3.84
C ALA A 86 4.80 -11.09 -3.07
N VAL A 87 4.72 -9.84 -2.60
CA VAL A 87 5.76 -9.22 -1.78
C VAL A 87 5.24 -9.04 -0.37
N SER A 88 5.87 -9.67 0.60
CA SER A 88 5.53 -9.57 2.02
C SER A 88 6.70 -9.02 2.82
N LEU A 89 6.38 -8.32 3.90
CA LEU A 89 7.36 -7.78 4.84
C LEU A 89 7.42 -8.70 6.06
N ALA A 90 8.64 -9.03 6.51
CA ALA A 90 8.87 -9.83 7.70
C ALA A 90 9.60 -8.98 8.74
N SER A 91 8.99 -8.83 9.91
CA SER A 91 9.61 -8.22 11.09
C SER A 91 9.95 -9.29 12.11
N PRO A 92 11.04 -9.14 12.89
CA PRO A 92 11.36 -10.05 13.97
C PRO A 92 10.26 -10.05 15.03
N ALA A 93 10.11 -11.17 15.73
CA ALA A 93 9.24 -11.21 16.88
C ALA A 93 9.74 -10.23 17.97
N PRO A 94 8.83 -9.52 18.65
CA PRO A 94 9.22 -8.64 19.74
C PRO A 94 9.78 -9.46 20.92
N GLU A 95 10.63 -8.85 21.72
CA GLU A 95 11.12 -9.44 22.98
C GLU A 95 9.99 -9.52 24.01
N ALA A 96 10.12 -10.45 24.96
CA ALA A 96 9.07 -10.67 25.97
C ALA A 96 8.79 -9.42 26.81
N ASP A 97 9.82 -8.65 27.14
CA ASP A 97 9.70 -7.43 27.94
C ASP A 97 8.94 -6.31 27.22
N ASP A 98 8.96 -6.29 25.88
CA ASP A 98 8.20 -5.33 25.06
C ASP A 98 6.68 -5.58 25.13
N LEU A 99 6.26 -6.77 25.54
CA LEU A 99 4.85 -7.18 25.57
C LEU A 99 4.18 -6.97 26.94
N LEU A 100 4.87 -6.38 27.92
CA LEU A 100 4.36 -6.24 29.29
C LEU A 100 3.28 -5.16 29.45
N SER A 101 3.05 -4.31 28.44
CA SER A 101 1.96 -3.32 28.50
C SER A 101 0.73 -3.80 27.74
N ALA A 102 -0.46 -3.44 28.22
CA ALA A 102 -1.72 -3.77 27.54
C ALA A 102 -1.78 -3.19 26.12
N VAL A 103 -1.17 -2.03 25.87
CA VAL A 103 -1.16 -1.37 24.55
C VAL A 103 -0.27 -2.14 23.58
N THR A 104 0.95 -2.49 23.98
CA THR A 104 1.88 -3.25 23.14
C THR A 104 1.35 -4.67 22.87
N LEU A 105 0.74 -5.30 23.87
CA LEU A 105 0.11 -6.61 23.71
C LEU A 105 -1.08 -6.55 22.73
N ALA A 106 -1.92 -5.50 22.81
CA ALA A 106 -3.02 -5.32 21.85
C ALA A 106 -2.51 -5.10 20.42
N GLY A 107 -1.44 -4.31 20.25
CA GLY A 107 -0.76 -4.16 18.96
C GLY A 107 -0.25 -5.49 18.43
N ARG A 108 0.43 -6.27 19.27
CA ARG A 108 0.93 -7.59 18.89
C ARG A 108 -0.17 -8.58 18.53
N ALA A 109 -1.31 -8.54 19.22
CA ALA A 109 -2.46 -9.37 18.88
C ALA A 109 -2.97 -9.06 17.47
N LEU A 110 -3.01 -7.78 17.07
CA LEU A 110 -3.33 -7.35 15.71
C LEU A 110 -2.30 -7.90 14.71
N ASP A 111 -0.99 -7.76 14.99
CA ASP A 111 0.07 -8.28 14.11
C ASP A 111 -0.06 -9.81 13.92
N VAL A 112 -0.33 -10.56 14.99
CA VAL A 112 -0.54 -12.01 14.90
C VAL A 112 -1.72 -12.36 13.99
N MET A 113 -2.80 -11.60 14.05
CA MET A 113 -3.96 -11.80 13.16
C MET A 113 -3.62 -11.45 11.70
N ILE A 114 -2.86 -10.38 11.49
CA ILE A 114 -2.35 -9.97 10.17
C ILE A 114 -1.44 -11.04 9.60
N ASP A 115 -0.49 -11.54 10.38
CA ASP A 115 0.43 -12.62 9.99
C ASP A 115 -0.34 -13.90 9.63
N ALA A 116 -1.35 -14.27 10.41
CA ALA A 116 -2.17 -15.45 10.15
C ALA A 116 -2.91 -15.34 8.81
N ASN A 117 -3.55 -14.21 8.52
CA ASN A 117 -4.23 -14.01 7.24
C ASN A 117 -3.25 -13.94 6.06
N GLN A 118 -2.06 -13.33 6.24
CA GLN A 118 -1.01 -13.29 5.24
C GLN A 118 -0.50 -14.70 4.92
N ASN A 119 -0.21 -15.52 5.94
CA ASN A 119 0.27 -16.87 5.76
C ASN A 119 -0.78 -17.76 5.06
N ALA A 120 -2.06 -17.57 5.35
CA ALA A 120 -3.14 -18.24 4.64
C ALA A 120 -3.13 -17.90 3.14
N GLN A 121 -2.83 -16.66 2.76
CA GLN A 121 -2.71 -16.25 1.36
C GLN A 121 -1.44 -16.81 0.71
N ILE A 122 -0.32 -16.79 1.40
CA ILE A 122 0.93 -17.41 0.92
C ILE A 122 0.73 -18.89 0.61
N ALA A 123 -0.03 -19.59 1.43
CA ALA A 123 -0.34 -21.02 1.23
C ALA A 123 -1.17 -21.31 -0.05
N THR A 124 -1.79 -20.28 -0.66
CA THR A 124 -2.51 -20.41 -1.94
C THR A 124 -1.63 -20.20 -3.16
N LEU A 125 -0.38 -19.77 -2.98
CA LEU A 125 0.57 -19.61 -4.07
C LEU A 125 0.94 -20.96 -4.68
N THR A 126 1.14 -20.96 -5.98
CA THR A 126 1.50 -22.14 -6.77
C THR A 126 2.96 -22.06 -7.24
N GLU A 127 3.47 -23.10 -7.87
CA GLU A 127 4.83 -23.12 -8.45
C GLU A 127 5.03 -22.08 -9.57
N ARG A 128 3.94 -21.56 -10.13
CA ARG A 128 3.97 -20.49 -11.12
C ARG A 128 4.17 -19.11 -10.47
N ASP A 129 3.84 -18.96 -9.20
CA ASP A 129 3.91 -17.70 -8.50
C ASP A 129 5.31 -17.42 -7.93
N VAL A 130 5.56 -16.17 -7.59
CA VAL A 130 6.82 -15.77 -6.96
C VAL A 130 6.52 -15.12 -5.63
N SER A 131 7.02 -15.70 -4.54
CA SER A 131 6.97 -15.11 -3.21
C SER A 131 8.31 -14.44 -2.89
N ILE A 132 8.25 -13.15 -2.54
CA ILE A 132 9.39 -12.34 -2.11
C ILE A 132 9.12 -11.91 -0.67
N VAL A 133 9.95 -12.37 0.27
CA VAL A 133 9.85 -11.97 1.67
C VAL A 133 10.98 -10.99 1.96
N VAL A 134 10.63 -9.76 2.35
CA VAL A 134 11.59 -8.70 2.64
C VAL A 134 11.84 -8.65 4.15
N PRO A 135 13.07 -8.94 4.62
CA PRO A 135 13.41 -8.85 6.04
C PRO A 135 13.57 -7.38 6.42
N MET A 136 12.63 -6.84 7.20
CA MET A 136 12.62 -5.41 7.57
C MET A 136 13.53 -5.08 8.75
N GLY A 137 14.03 -6.10 9.48
CA GLY A 137 14.85 -5.87 10.66
C GLY A 137 14.11 -5.05 11.72
N ASP A 138 14.70 -3.96 12.14
CA ASP A 138 14.16 -3.02 13.13
C ASP A 138 13.29 -1.89 12.52
N ILE A 139 13.03 -1.94 11.21
CA ILE A 139 12.17 -0.95 10.53
C ILE A 139 10.70 -1.31 10.76
N GLY A 140 10.08 -0.63 11.71
CA GLY A 140 8.66 -0.80 12.03
C GLY A 140 7.73 -0.16 11.00
N SER A 141 6.46 -0.58 11.01
CA SER A 141 5.42 -0.11 10.08
C SER A 141 5.11 1.39 10.18
N ALA A 142 5.47 2.05 11.28
CA ALA A 142 5.30 3.50 11.48
C ALA A 142 6.57 4.33 11.21
N ALA A 143 7.68 3.70 10.84
CA ALA A 143 8.96 4.37 10.58
C ALA A 143 9.04 4.96 9.16
N PHE A 144 8.15 5.91 8.84
CA PHE A 144 8.05 6.52 7.50
C PHE A 144 9.30 7.29 7.08
N ASP A 145 10.06 7.80 8.02
CA ASP A 145 11.35 8.47 7.82
C ASP A 145 12.44 7.49 7.37
N ARG A 146 12.28 6.20 7.66
CA ARG A 146 13.22 5.12 7.29
C ARG A 146 12.85 4.38 6.00
N VAL A 147 11.83 4.84 5.25
CA VAL A 147 11.49 4.25 3.94
C VAL A 147 12.70 4.15 2.99
N PRO A 148 13.63 5.13 2.91
CA PRO A 148 14.82 4.99 2.09
C PRO A 148 15.69 3.78 2.46
N ASP A 149 15.73 3.38 3.74
CA ASP A 149 16.50 2.23 4.23
C ASP A 149 15.85 0.89 3.80
N ALA A 150 14.53 0.88 3.65
CA ALA A 150 13.77 -0.31 3.24
C ALA A 150 13.96 -0.66 1.75
N ILE A 151 14.22 0.34 0.89
CA ILE A 151 14.36 0.14 -0.56
C ILE A 151 15.48 -0.87 -0.91
N PRO A 152 16.72 -0.75 -0.39
CA PRO A 152 17.76 -1.72 -0.66
C PRO A 152 17.45 -3.12 -0.12
N LEU A 153 16.71 -3.25 0.98
CA LEU A 153 16.27 -4.55 1.51
C LEU A 153 15.31 -5.25 0.53
N GLY A 154 14.33 -4.50 0.01
CA GLY A 154 13.41 -5.00 -1.00
C GLY A 154 14.12 -5.40 -2.29
N TYR A 155 15.10 -4.61 -2.73
CA TYR A 155 15.90 -4.92 -3.90
C TYR A 155 16.72 -6.21 -3.72
N ALA A 156 17.39 -6.37 -2.58
CA ALA A 156 18.15 -7.57 -2.26
C ALA A 156 17.26 -8.82 -2.22
N ALA A 157 16.11 -8.76 -1.56
CA ALA A 157 15.16 -9.86 -1.50
C ALA A 157 14.62 -10.25 -2.91
N ALA A 158 14.39 -9.25 -3.79
CA ALA A 158 13.99 -9.51 -5.16
C ALA A 158 15.10 -10.18 -5.99
N LEU A 159 16.37 -9.81 -5.77
CA LEU A 159 17.51 -10.43 -6.43
C LEU A 159 17.68 -11.92 -6.06
N GLU A 160 17.34 -12.31 -4.84
CA GLU A 160 17.32 -13.72 -4.42
C GLU A 160 16.31 -14.56 -5.22
N ARG A 161 15.30 -13.92 -5.82
CA ARG A 161 14.26 -14.53 -6.63
C ARG A 161 14.41 -14.27 -8.13
N VAL A 162 15.56 -13.72 -8.56
CA VAL A 162 15.77 -13.27 -9.93
C VAL A 162 15.53 -14.38 -10.97
N GLU A 163 15.92 -15.63 -10.70
CA GLU A 163 15.71 -16.74 -11.64
C GLU A 163 14.22 -17.08 -11.82
N ALA A 164 13.44 -16.98 -10.74
CA ALA A 164 11.99 -17.16 -10.82
C ALA A 164 11.32 -16.00 -11.57
N LEU A 165 11.78 -14.77 -11.35
CA LEU A 165 11.26 -13.56 -12.00
C LEU A 165 11.60 -13.51 -13.49
N ARG A 166 12.78 -14.00 -13.90
CA ARG A 166 13.21 -14.02 -15.31
C ARG A 166 12.26 -14.76 -16.23
N ARG A 167 11.52 -15.75 -15.71
CA ARG A 167 10.53 -16.50 -16.49
C ARG A 167 9.42 -15.61 -17.04
N TYR A 168 9.19 -14.44 -16.41
CA TYR A 168 8.13 -13.50 -16.72
C TYR A 168 8.66 -12.18 -17.28
N SER A 169 9.96 -12.07 -17.54
CA SER A 169 10.55 -10.88 -18.13
C SER A 169 10.24 -10.79 -19.63
N LEU A 170 9.97 -9.60 -20.09
CA LEU A 170 9.85 -9.30 -21.51
C LEU A 170 11.24 -9.18 -22.15
N PRO A 171 11.36 -9.45 -23.46
CA PRO A 171 12.52 -9.01 -24.23
C PRO A 171 12.71 -7.50 -24.07
N GLU A 172 13.97 -7.03 -24.08
CA GLU A 172 14.31 -5.63 -23.79
C GLU A 172 13.56 -4.63 -24.68
N ALA A 173 13.39 -4.93 -25.97
CA ALA A 173 12.67 -4.07 -26.89
C ALA A 173 11.18 -3.94 -26.53
N ASP A 174 10.54 -5.06 -26.16
CA ASP A 174 9.13 -5.10 -25.78
C ASP A 174 8.92 -4.41 -24.44
N TYR A 175 9.85 -4.59 -23.49
CA TYR A 175 9.82 -3.88 -22.22
C TYR A 175 9.91 -2.36 -22.39
N ARG A 176 10.81 -1.88 -23.24
CA ARG A 176 10.92 -0.45 -23.53
C ARG A 176 9.66 0.11 -24.20
N ALA A 177 9.07 -0.64 -25.11
CA ALA A 177 7.82 -0.25 -25.78
C ALA A 177 6.67 -0.15 -24.76
N TRP A 178 6.55 -1.15 -23.88
CA TRP A 178 5.58 -1.15 -22.79
C TRP A 178 5.83 0.01 -21.82
N GLN A 179 7.06 0.22 -21.39
CA GLN A 179 7.42 1.30 -20.47
C GLN A 179 7.07 2.67 -21.05
N ALA A 180 7.35 2.90 -22.34
CA ALA A 180 6.99 4.15 -23.02
C ALA A 180 5.47 4.36 -23.10
N ALA A 181 4.68 3.27 -23.19
CA ALA A 181 3.22 3.35 -23.19
C ALA A 181 2.63 3.59 -21.79
N VAL A 182 3.22 3.00 -20.76
CA VAL A 182 2.75 3.08 -19.37
C VAL A 182 3.23 4.36 -18.67
N VAL A 183 4.51 4.69 -18.84
CA VAL A 183 5.09 5.91 -18.27
C VAL A 183 4.69 7.10 -19.12
N ARG A 184 3.52 7.66 -18.87
CA ARG A 184 3.19 8.96 -19.47
C ARG A 184 4.22 9.98 -18.97
N PRO A 185 4.81 10.80 -19.86
CA PRO A 185 5.59 11.94 -19.39
C PRO A 185 4.71 12.73 -18.44
N SER A 186 5.18 12.97 -17.23
CA SER A 186 4.51 13.82 -16.26
C SER A 186 4.11 15.10 -17.01
N ALA A 187 2.82 15.31 -17.20
CA ALA A 187 2.32 16.56 -17.77
C ALA A 187 2.95 17.67 -16.96
N GLY A 188 3.72 18.52 -17.61
CA GLY A 188 4.66 19.43 -16.99
C GLY A 188 4.06 20.13 -15.77
N ARG A 189 4.90 20.51 -14.81
CA ARG A 189 4.56 21.06 -13.50
C ARG A 189 3.21 21.76 -13.50
N THR A 190 2.19 21.11 -12.93
CA THR A 190 0.85 21.70 -12.80
C THR A 190 0.99 22.95 -11.95
N ARG A 191 0.85 24.13 -12.54
CA ARG A 191 0.78 25.38 -11.81
C ARG A 191 -0.57 25.42 -11.11
N LEU A 192 -0.58 25.40 -9.80
CA LEU A 192 -1.79 25.67 -9.04
C LEU A 192 -2.16 27.15 -9.23
N ALA A 193 -3.32 27.41 -9.80
CA ALA A 193 -3.83 28.76 -10.01
C ALA A 193 -4.33 29.38 -8.70
N ASP A 194 -4.86 28.58 -7.78
CA ASP A 194 -5.36 29.01 -6.48
C ASP A 194 -5.34 27.84 -5.47
N VAL A 195 -5.09 28.16 -4.20
CA VAL A 195 -5.14 27.24 -3.08
C VAL A 195 -6.14 27.75 -2.06
N ARG A 196 -7.27 27.07 -1.92
CA ARG A 196 -8.29 27.39 -0.90
C ARG A 196 -8.14 26.45 0.27
N ILE A 197 -7.92 27.02 1.44
CA ILE A 197 -7.78 26.28 2.69
C ILE A 197 -9.07 26.46 3.49
N ASN A 198 -9.85 25.37 3.61
CA ASN A 198 -11.11 25.35 4.33
C ASN A 198 -11.01 24.54 5.63
N GLY A 199 -11.87 24.84 6.61
CA GLY A 199 -12.04 24.03 7.81
C GLY A 199 -11.02 24.27 8.93
N LEU A 200 -10.12 25.23 8.80
CA LEU A 200 -9.18 25.58 9.86
C LEU A 200 -9.91 26.29 11.01
N LYS A 201 -9.90 25.68 12.20
CA LYS A 201 -10.51 26.28 13.42
C LYS A 201 -9.46 26.86 14.38
N ARG A 202 -8.22 26.42 14.35
CA ARG A 202 -7.16 26.76 15.31
C ARG A 202 -5.81 27.11 14.67
N VAL A 203 -5.67 26.97 13.35
CA VAL A 203 -4.43 27.23 12.62
C VAL A 203 -4.63 28.41 11.67
N ASN A 204 -3.69 29.36 11.68
CA ASN A 204 -3.73 30.50 10.77
C ASN A 204 -3.56 30.02 9.31
N PRO A 205 -4.49 30.34 8.39
CA PRO A 205 -4.38 29.97 6.99
C PRO A 205 -3.07 30.41 6.31
N GLU A 206 -2.52 31.55 6.72
CA GLU A 206 -1.28 32.09 6.17
C GLU A 206 -0.07 31.22 6.56
N TYR A 207 -0.04 30.67 7.76
CA TYR A 207 0.99 29.70 8.17
C TYR A 207 0.96 28.46 7.28
N VAL A 208 -0.22 27.93 6.97
CA VAL A 208 -0.35 26.77 6.07
C VAL A 208 0.08 27.12 4.64
N ARG A 209 -0.27 28.34 4.14
CA ARG A 209 0.18 28.82 2.82
C ARG A 209 1.69 28.91 2.71
N GLN A 210 2.38 29.36 3.76
CA GLN A 210 3.83 29.44 3.79
C GLN A 210 4.49 28.07 3.68
N GLN A 211 3.91 27.05 4.34
CA GLN A 211 4.40 25.68 4.25
C GLN A 211 4.21 25.07 2.83
N LEU A 212 3.18 25.47 2.11
CA LEU A 212 2.92 25.03 0.73
C LEU A 212 3.83 25.70 -0.32
N ARG A 213 4.52 26.78 0.03
CA ARG A 213 5.48 27.46 -0.87
C ARG A 213 6.86 26.80 -0.92
N THR A 214 7.12 25.87 -0.04
CA THR A 214 8.42 25.19 0.10
C THR A 214 8.46 23.79 -0.52
N VAL A 215 7.43 23.38 -1.27
CA VAL A 215 7.37 22.11 -1.99
C VAL A 215 7.50 22.29 -3.50
#